data_da4786abe1222da9d073d0a979ce9ced
#
_entry.id   da4786abe1222da9d073d0a979ce9ced
#
_cell.length_a   1.000
_cell.length_b   1.000
_cell.length_c   1.000
_cell.angle_alpha   90.00
_cell.angle_beta   90.00
_cell.angle_gamma   90.00
#
_symmetry.space_group_name_H-M   'P 1'
#
loop_
_entity.id
_entity.type
_entity.pdbx_description
1 polymer ?
#
loop_
_entity_poly.entity_id
_entity_poly.type
_entity_poly.pdbx_seq_one_letter_code
_entity_poly.pdbx_strand_id
1 'polypeptide(L)'
;MERNGIPDDFKYLCMAESALNPETVSPAGAAGLWQFMPKTGREYGLAVGSQVDERYDIEKSTEAACAYLRDAYERFGSWTLAAAAYNAGNAGVSRRMEIQGTENYYDTFLPQETMRYLYRILSLKIVGSDPEAYGFRLRGDDYYGPLDDYRTVEVSGRDIKWPEVAGRYGTNYKMLRLLNPWMRDYVYDNKEGRILKVKVPGRNFRAAR
;
A
#
# COMPACT_ATOMS: atom_id res chain seq x y z
N MET A 1 3.64 4.55 9.43
CA MET A 1 3.41 3.56 10.48
C MET A 1 3.42 4.24 11.85
N GLU A 2 4.54 4.81 12.30
CA GLU A 2 4.73 5.40 13.63
C GLU A 2 3.65 6.43 14.01
N ARG A 3 3.37 7.42 13.14
CA ARG A 3 2.31 8.43 13.37
C ARG A 3 0.92 7.84 13.63
N ASN A 4 0.69 6.61 13.18
CA ASN A 4 -0.58 5.88 13.33
C ASN A 4 -0.54 4.87 14.47
N GLY A 5 0.54 4.82 15.28
CA GLY A 5 0.71 3.87 16.37
C GLY A 5 0.88 2.41 15.94
N ILE A 6 1.22 2.19 14.67
CA ILE A 6 1.46 0.84 14.12
C ILE A 6 2.95 0.53 14.22
N PRO A 7 3.35 -0.64 14.76
CA PRO A 7 4.75 -1.04 14.83
C PRO A 7 5.44 -0.96 13.48
N ASP A 8 6.67 -0.44 13.45
CA ASP A 8 7.44 -0.24 12.22
C ASP A 8 7.68 -1.55 11.46
N ASP A 9 7.67 -2.67 12.15
CA ASP A 9 7.80 -4.01 11.55
C ASP A 9 6.74 -4.32 10.47
N PHE A 10 5.60 -3.65 10.49
CA PHE A 10 4.57 -3.81 9.46
C PHE A 10 4.98 -3.27 8.08
N LYS A 11 6.10 -2.55 7.95
CA LYS A 11 6.71 -2.28 6.64
C LYS A 11 7.11 -3.55 5.91
N TYR A 12 7.51 -4.60 6.64
CA TYR A 12 7.85 -5.91 6.07
C TYR A 12 6.61 -6.71 5.64
N LEU A 13 5.45 -6.45 6.25
CA LEU A 13 4.17 -6.94 5.75
C LEU A 13 3.89 -6.35 4.36
N CYS A 14 4.05 -5.05 4.19
CA CYS A 14 3.91 -4.39 2.89
C CYS A 14 4.88 -4.98 1.84
N MET A 15 6.13 -5.26 2.22
CA MET A 15 7.08 -5.98 1.36
C MET A 15 6.58 -7.38 0.98
N ALA A 16 5.99 -8.12 1.94
CA ALA A 16 5.44 -9.44 1.69
C ALA A 16 4.27 -9.43 0.70
N GLU A 17 3.45 -8.37 0.70
CA GLU A 17 2.28 -8.23 -0.17
C GLU A 17 2.65 -7.92 -1.63
N SER A 18 3.56 -7.00 -1.85
CA SER A 18 3.78 -6.42 -3.19
C SER A 18 5.24 -6.36 -3.63
N ALA A 19 6.19 -6.81 -2.80
CA ALA A 19 7.62 -6.53 -2.99
C ALA A 19 7.90 -5.02 -3.20
N LEU A 20 7.12 -4.16 -2.52
CA LEU A 20 7.13 -2.69 -2.64
C LEU A 20 6.78 -2.14 -4.03
N ASN A 21 6.19 -2.95 -4.91
CA ASN A 21 5.71 -2.47 -6.20
C ASN A 21 4.26 -1.94 -6.07
N PRO A 22 4.04 -0.62 -6.19
CA PRO A 22 2.71 -0.03 -6.03
C PRO A 22 1.74 -0.37 -7.17
N GLU A 23 2.22 -0.95 -8.27
CA GLU A 23 1.39 -1.34 -9.41
C GLU A 23 1.03 -2.84 -9.43
N THR A 24 1.40 -3.59 -8.41
CA THR A 24 1.11 -5.02 -8.32
C THR A 24 -0.40 -5.28 -8.25
N VAL A 25 -0.85 -6.26 -9.03
CA VAL A 25 -2.23 -6.78 -9.01
C VAL A 25 -2.17 -8.29 -8.88
N SER A 26 -2.87 -8.83 -7.89
CA SER A 26 -2.99 -10.28 -7.73
C SER A 26 -4.04 -10.89 -8.67
N PRO A 27 -3.99 -12.19 -8.95
CA PRO A 27 -5.04 -12.88 -9.73
C PRO A 27 -6.45 -12.73 -9.13
N ALA A 28 -6.55 -12.55 -7.82
CA ALA A 28 -7.81 -12.33 -7.11
C ALA A 28 -8.29 -10.86 -7.17
N GLY A 29 -7.51 -9.94 -7.76
CA GLY A 29 -7.85 -8.53 -7.89
C GLY A 29 -7.47 -7.66 -6.69
N ALA A 30 -6.64 -8.16 -5.76
CA ALA A 30 -5.98 -7.30 -4.80
C ALA A 30 -4.98 -6.40 -5.52
N ALA A 31 -4.84 -5.14 -5.10
CA ALA A 31 -4.03 -4.17 -5.84
C ALA A 31 -3.24 -3.22 -4.93
N GLY A 32 -2.14 -2.72 -5.51
CA GLY A 32 -1.30 -1.70 -4.93
C GLY A 32 -0.29 -2.22 -3.92
N LEU A 33 0.37 -1.29 -3.25
CA LEU A 33 1.44 -1.56 -2.29
C LEU A 33 0.99 -2.50 -1.16
N TRP A 34 -0.24 -2.34 -0.71
CA TRP A 34 -0.85 -3.02 0.43
C TRP A 34 -1.80 -4.15 0.04
N GLN A 35 -1.94 -4.45 -1.26
CA GLN A 35 -2.77 -5.52 -1.81
C GLN A 35 -4.23 -5.52 -1.28
N PHE A 36 -4.84 -4.34 -1.22
CA PHE A 36 -6.25 -4.25 -0.85
C PHE A 36 -7.15 -4.91 -1.90
N MET A 37 -8.07 -5.75 -1.44
CA MET A 37 -9.22 -6.14 -2.25
C MET A 37 -10.14 -4.93 -2.49
N PRO A 38 -10.86 -4.86 -3.62
CA PRO A 38 -11.72 -3.70 -3.93
C PRO A 38 -12.73 -3.37 -2.84
N LYS A 39 -13.36 -4.37 -2.23
CA LYS A 39 -14.33 -4.20 -1.17
C LYS A 39 -13.67 -3.60 0.07
N THR A 40 -12.60 -4.23 0.55
CA THR A 40 -11.88 -3.79 1.73
C THR A 40 -11.30 -2.38 1.55
N GLY A 41 -10.74 -2.07 0.37
CA GLY A 41 -10.27 -0.72 0.08
C GLY A 41 -11.35 0.34 0.27
N ARG A 42 -12.58 0.09 -0.23
CA ARG A 42 -13.71 1.01 -0.03
C ARG A 42 -14.15 1.12 1.43
N GLU A 43 -14.15 0.01 2.18
CA GLU A 43 -14.49 0.00 3.60
C GLU A 43 -13.52 0.87 4.42
N TYR A 44 -12.27 0.99 3.98
CA TYR A 44 -11.25 1.85 4.58
C TYR A 44 -11.04 3.18 3.85
N GLY A 45 -12.07 3.64 3.11
CA GLY A 45 -12.15 5.00 2.57
C GLY A 45 -11.42 5.24 1.25
N LEU A 46 -10.91 4.19 0.58
CA LEU A 46 -10.26 4.34 -0.71
C LEU A 46 -11.30 4.39 -1.84
N ALA A 47 -11.16 5.34 -2.75
CA ALA A 47 -11.90 5.31 -4.01
C ALA A 47 -11.35 4.19 -4.91
N VAL A 48 -12.22 3.29 -5.32
CA VAL A 48 -11.86 2.15 -6.19
C VAL A 48 -12.78 2.12 -7.39
N GLY A 49 -12.27 2.56 -8.52
CA GLY A 49 -12.99 2.65 -9.79
C GLY A 49 -12.06 2.46 -10.99
N SER A 50 -12.63 2.55 -12.20
CA SER A 50 -11.87 2.37 -13.44
C SER A 50 -11.00 3.57 -13.79
N GLN A 51 -11.39 4.79 -13.43
CA GLN A 51 -10.66 6.02 -13.74
C GLN A 51 -9.72 6.44 -12.61
N VAL A 52 -10.11 6.15 -11.37
CA VAL A 52 -9.36 6.44 -10.14
C VAL A 52 -9.42 5.21 -9.25
N ASP A 53 -8.25 4.76 -8.79
CA ASP A 53 -8.13 3.65 -7.86
C ASP A 53 -7.05 3.97 -6.82
N GLU A 54 -7.49 4.41 -5.64
CA GLU A 54 -6.61 4.88 -4.56
C GLU A 54 -5.88 3.73 -3.83
N ARG A 55 -6.14 2.47 -4.19
CA ARG A 55 -5.33 1.34 -3.72
C ARG A 55 -3.89 1.42 -4.23
N TYR A 56 -3.68 2.13 -5.35
CA TYR A 56 -2.37 2.41 -5.93
C TYR A 56 -1.73 3.70 -5.38
N ASP A 57 -2.45 4.50 -4.61
CA ASP A 57 -1.91 5.68 -3.93
C ASP A 57 -1.14 5.23 -2.69
N ILE A 58 0.17 5.51 -2.66
CA ILE A 58 1.05 5.03 -1.59
C ILE A 58 0.62 5.58 -0.22
N GLU A 59 0.35 6.88 -0.13
CA GLU A 59 0.00 7.51 1.13
C GLU A 59 -1.39 7.07 1.60
N LYS A 60 -2.40 7.17 0.73
CA LYS A 60 -3.78 6.82 1.09
C LYS A 60 -3.93 5.34 1.43
N SER A 61 -3.32 4.45 0.63
CA SER A 61 -3.38 3.03 0.92
C SER A 61 -2.62 2.67 2.19
N THR A 62 -1.54 3.40 2.53
CA THR A 62 -0.85 3.22 3.81
C THR A 62 -1.69 3.67 4.99
N GLU A 63 -2.40 4.81 4.91
CA GLU A 63 -3.34 5.24 5.95
C GLU A 63 -4.48 4.21 6.13
N ALA A 64 -5.03 3.70 5.04
CA ALA A 64 -6.06 2.65 5.08
C ALA A 64 -5.52 1.35 5.72
N ALA A 65 -4.29 0.94 5.39
CA ALA A 65 -3.66 -0.23 5.98
C ALA A 65 -3.40 -0.06 7.48
N CYS A 66 -2.97 1.14 7.89
CA CYS A 66 -2.82 1.46 9.31
C CYS A 66 -4.16 1.38 10.06
N ALA A 67 -5.24 1.87 9.47
CA ALA A 67 -6.58 1.78 10.06
C ALA A 67 -7.01 0.31 10.19
N TYR A 68 -6.84 -0.49 9.13
CA TYR A 68 -7.15 -1.94 9.16
C TYR A 68 -6.37 -2.67 10.26
N LEU A 69 -5.07 -2.42 10.37
CA LEU A 69 -4.20 -3.07 11.36
C LEU A 69 -4.56 -2.65 12.79
N ARG A 70 -5.00 -1.41 13.00
CA ARG A 70 -5.48 -0.93 14.29
C ARG A 70 -6.77 -1.63 14.67
N ASP A 71 -7.76 -1.68 13.78
CA ASP A 71 -9.03 -2.38 14.01
C ASP A 71 -8.79 -3.86 14.33
N ALA A 72 -7.84 -4.49 13.64
CA ALA A 72 -7.46 -5.88 13.91
C ALA A 72 -6.79 -6.02 15.28
N TYR A 73 -5.91 -5.09 15.65
CA TYR A 73 -5.29 -5.10 16.97
C TYR A 73 -6.30 -4.85 18.10
N GLU A 74 -7.22 -3.91 17.92
CA GLU A 74 -8.30 -3.66 18.89
C GLU A 74 -9.18 -4.89 19.08
N ARG A 75 -9.40 -5.66 18.02
CA ARG A 75 -10.18 -6.90 18.06
C ARG A 75 -9.46 -8.05 18.77
N PHE A 76 -8.18 -8.24 18.51
CA PHE A 76 -7.44 -9.44 18.91
C PHE A 76 -6.46 -9.21 20.06
N GLY A 77 -6.13 -7.97 20.41
CA GLY A 77 -5.12 -7.61 21.42
C GLY A 77 -3.70 -8.05 21.07
N SER A 78 -3.44 -8.46 19.81
CA SER A 78 -2.18 -9.07 19.40
C SER A 78 -1.79 -8.65 17.98
N TRP A 79 -0.57 -8.17 17.82
CA TRP A 79 -0.02 -7.81 16.51
C TRP A 79 0.23 -9.02 15.61
N THR A 80 0.51 -10.20 16.18
CA THR A 80 0.62 -11.44 15.40
C THR A 80 -0.71 -11.87 14.82
N LEU A 81 -1.79 -11.75 15.61
CA LEU A 81 -3.15 -11.99 15.12
C LEU A 81 -3.61 -10.90 14.14
N ALA A 82 -3.22 -9.64 14.36
CA ALA A 82 -3.49 -8.56 13.40
C ALA A 82 -2.83 -8.83 12.04
N ALA A 83 -1.59 -9.30 12.01
CA ALA A 83 -0.92 -9.72 10.78
C ALA A 83 -1.63 -10.92 10.12
N ALA A 84 -2.03 -11.92 10.89
CA ALA A 84 -2.81 -13.05 10.38
C ALA A 84 -4.16 -12.61 9.80
N ALA A 85 -4.83 -11.67 10.46
CA ALA A 85 -6.10 -11.11 10.03
C ALA A 85 -5.97 -10.24 8.76
N TYR A 86 -4.83 -9.60 8.55
CA TYR A 86 -4.55 -8.90 7.30
C TYR A 86 -4.60 -9.85 6.10
N ASN A 87 -4.02 -11.04 6.25
CA ASN A 87 -4.00 -12.06 5.20
C ASN A 87 -5.33 -12.83 5.06
N ALA A 88 -5.92 -13.27 6.18
CA ALA A 88 -7.10 -14.17 6.18
C ALA A 88 -8.45 -13.46 6.43
N GLY A 89 -8.42 -12.16 6.69
CA GLY A 89 -9.57 -11.37 7.10
C GLY A 89 -9.91 -11.52 8.59
N ASN A 90 -10.37 -10.43 9.22
CA ASN A 90 -10.74 -10.40 10.64
C ASN A 90 -11.77 -11.50 11.00
N ALA A 91 -12.83 -11.63 10.20
CA ALA A 91 -13.87 -12.63 10.42
C ALA A 91 -13.35 -14.08 10.27
N GLY A 92 -12.44 -14.29 9.33
CA GLY A 92 -11.84 -15.60 9.09
C GLY A 92 -10.99 -16.09 10.26
N VAL A 93 -10.20 -15.20 10.85
CA VAL A 93 -9.39 -15.50 12.05
C VAL A 93 -10.29 -15.69 13.26
N SER A 94 -11.20 -14.76 13.56
CA SER A 94 -12.12 -14.84 14.71
C SER A 94 -12.90 -16.16 14.74
N ARG A 95 -13.49 -16.56 13.60
CA ARG A 95 -14.26 -17.80 13.51
C ARG A 95 -13.42 -19.04 13.82
N ARG A 96 -12.16 -19.08 13.39
CA ARG A 96 -11.28 -20.22 13.65
C ARG A 96 -10.87 -20.30 15.11
N MET A 97 -10.56 -19.18 15.72
CA MET A 97 -10.26 -19.09 17.14
C MET A 97 -11.44 -19.55 17.98
N GLU A 98 -12.64 -19.08 17.66
CA GLU A 98 -13.88 -19.47 18.35
C GLU A 98 -14.15 -20.99 18.25
N ILE A 99 -14.10 -21.56 17.05
CA ILE A 99 -14.34 -23.00 16.82
C ILE A 99 -13.32 -23.87 17.57
N GLN A 100 -12.06 -23.41 17.66
CA GLN A 100 -10.97 -24.16 18.25
C GLN A 100 -10.77 -23.87 19.75
N GLY A 101 -11.45 -22.87 20.29
CA GLY A 101 -11.28 -22.44 21.69
C GLY A 101 -9.86 -21.90 21.98
N THR A 102 -9.26 -21.19 21.02
CA THR A 102 -7.89 -20.67 21.11
C THR A 102 -7.89 -19.14 21.20
N GLU A 103 -6.87 -18.58 21.84
CA GLU A 103 -6.77 -17.13 22.10
C GLU A 103 -5.52 -16.48 21.46
N ASN A 104 -4.64 -17.28 20.82
CA ASN A 104 -3.42 -16.77 20.24
C ASN A 104 -3.15 -17.38 18.86
N TYR A 105 -2.24 -16.75 18.12
CA TYR A 105 -1.88 -17.17 16.78
C TYR A 105 -1.25 -18.57 16.72
N TYR A 106 -0.42 -18.92 17.69
CA TYR A 106 0.40 -20.12 17.66
C TYR A 106 -0.38 -21.41 17.92
N ASP A 107 -1.47 -21.29 18.69
CA ASP A 107 -2.35 -22.40 19.02
C ASP A 107 -3.54 -22.53 18.06
N THR A 108 -3.75 -21.51 17.19
CA THR A 108 -4.86 -21.51 16.23
C THR A 108 -4.44 -22.15 14.91
N PHE A 109 -5.13 -23.20 14.50
CA PHE A 109 -4.93 -23.80 13.16
C PHE A 109 -5.58 -22.92 12.11
N LEU A 110 -4.73 -22.17 11.41
CA LEU A 110 -5.10 -21.27 10.31
C LEU A 110 -4.81 -21.92 8.95
N PRO A 111 -5.29 -21.35 7.83
CA PRO A 111 -4.87 -21.77 6.50
C PRO A 111 -3.34 -21.75 6.38
N GLN A 112 -2.77 -22.68 5.63
CA GLN A 112 -1.33 -22.83 5.49
C GLN A 112 -0.64 -21.52 5.06
N GLU A 113 -1.24 -20.77 4.17
CA GLU A 113 -0.74 -19.47 3.75
C GLU A 113 -0.66 -18.50 4.94
N THR A 114 -1.72 -18.42 5.74
CA THR A 114 -1.78 -17.53 6.91
C THR A 114 -0.80 -17.97 8.01
N MET A 115 -0.64 -19.29 8.22
CA MET A 115 0.35 -19.81 9.17
C MET A 115 1.81 -19.51 8.75
N ARG A 116 2.07 -19.40 7.44
CA ARG A 116 3.39 -19.02 6.91
C ARG A 116 3.60 -17.52 6.81
N TYR A 117 2.51 -16.75 6.84
CA TYR A 117 2.55 -15.33 6.55
C TYR A 117 3.38 -14.54 7.57
N LEU A 118 3.21 -14.82 8.86
CA LEU A 118 4.00 -14.20 9.91
C LEU A 118 5.50 -14.49 9.74
N TYR A 119 5.84 -15.76 9.46
CA TYR A 119 7.25 -16.15 9.25
C TYR A 119 7.84 -15.50 8.00
N ARG A 120 7.04 -15.27 6.96
CA ARG A 120 7.46 -14.53 5.76
C ARG A 120 7.79 -13.07 6.11
N ILE A 121 6.96 -12.40 6.92
CA ILE A 121 7.23 -11.04 7.41
C ILE A 121 8.52 -11.02 8.22
N LEU A 122 8.70 -11.95 9.17
CA LEU A 122 9.90 -12.05 9.99
C LEU A 122 11.15 -12.34 9.18
N SER A 123 11.07 -13.21 8.16
CA SER A 123 12.20 -13.49 7.26
C SER A 123 12.63 -12.24 6.50
N LEU A 124 11.67 -11.47 5.99
CA LEU A 124 11.96 -10.19 5.33
C LEU A 124 12.58 -9.17 6.29
N LYS A 125 12.12 -9.13 7.55
CA LYS A 125 12.71 -8.30 8.60
C LYS A 125 14.17 -8.69 8.85
N ILE A 126 14.44 -9.97 9.07
CA ILE A 126 15.79 -10.48 9.38
C ILE A 126 16.74 -10.15 8.22
N VAL A 127 16.39 -10.50 6.99
CA VAL A 127 17.21 -10.22 5.81
C VAL A 127 17.37 -8.73 5.56
N GLY A 128 16.30 -7.95 5.69
CA GLY A 128 16.33 -6.50 5.47
C GLY A 128 17.09 -5.72 6.55
N SER A 129 17.22 -6.27 7.76
CA SER A 129 17.98 -5.63 8.84
C SER A 129 19.49 -5.79 8.71
N ASP A 130 19.95 -6.88 8.09
CA ASP A 130 21.37 -7.16 7.81
C ASP A 130 21.50 -7.89 6.46
N PRO A 131 21.34 -7.19 5.34
CA PRO A 131 21.37 -7.81 4.03
C PRO A 131 22.72 -8.44 3.69
N GLU A 132 23.84 -7.91 4.21
CA GLU A 132 25.17 -8.44 3.93
C GLU A 132 25.38 -9.84 4.54
N ALA A 133 24.84 -10.10 5.73
CA ALA A 133 24.88 -11.43 6.35
C ALA A 133 24.18 -12.49 5.49
N TYR A 134 23.27 -12.09 4.61
CA TYR A 134 22.53 -12.96 3.70
C TYR A 134 23.02 -12.90 2.24
N GLY A 135 24.21 -12.33 2.02
CA GLY A 135 24.87 -12.33 0.72
C GLY A 135 24.48 -11.18 -0.21
N PHE A 136 23.65 -10.24 0.24
CA PHE A 136 23.27 -9.04 -0.52
C PHE A 136 24.32 -7.94 -0.30
N ARG A 137 25.25 -7.78 -1.22
CA ARG A 137 26.27 -6.74 -1.18
C ARG A 137 25.89 -5.61 -2.11
N LEU A 138 25.16 -4.63 -1.57
CA LEU A 138 24.70 -3.46 -2.31
C LEU A 138 25.71 -2.31 -2.20
N ARG A 139 26.01 -1.68 -3.34
CA ARG A 139 26.79 -0.45 -3.43
C ARG A 139 25.86 0.75 -3.51
N GLY A 140 26.39 1.95 -3.26
CA GLY A 140 25.59 3.17 -3.35
C GLY A 140 24.83 3.33 -4.68
N ASP A 141 25.46 2.90 -5.78
CA ASP A 141 24.88 2.97 -7.13
C ASP A 141 23.81 1.90 -7.41
N ASP A 142 23.69 0.90 -6.54
CA ASP A 142 22.65 -0.16 -6.67
C ASP A 142 21.29 0.31 -6.11
N TYR A 143 21.26 1.44 -5.39
CA TYR A 143 20.03 1.98 -4.84
C TYR A 143 19.33 2.91 -5.84
N TYR A 144 18.02 2.77 -5.95
CA TYR A 144 17.21 3.74 -6.68
C TYR A 144 17.24 5.09 -5.96
N GLY A 145 17.37 6.17 -6.72
CA GLY A 145 17.19 7.51 -6.16
C GLY A 145 15.76 7.71 -5.65
N PRO A 146 15.58 8.49 -4.57
CA PRO A 146 14.25 8.76 -4.04
C PRO A 146 13.39 9.50 -5.10
N LEU A 147 12.11 9.11 -5.19
CA LEU A 147 11.09 9.78 -6.03
C LEU A 147 10.38 10.88 -5.21
N ASP A 148 11.13 11.65 -4.44
CA ASP A 148 10.62 12.65 -3.50
C ASP A 148 10.71 14.09 -4.00
N ASP A 149 11.38 14.35 -5.15
CA ASP A 149 11.40 15.67 -5.78
C ASP A 149 10.10 15.92 -6.55
N TYR A 150 9.01 16.11 -5.82
CA TYR A 150 7.71 16.50 -6.35
C TYR A 150 7.10 17.62 -5.50
N ARG A 151 6.15 18.32 -6.09
CA ARG A 151 5.25 19.23 -5.37
C ARG A 151 3.81 18.77 -5.56
N THR A 152 2.99 18.98 -4.55
CA THR A 152 1.57 18.68 -4.62
C THR A 152 0.79 19.91 -5.08
N VAL A 153 -0.11 19.69 -6.03
CA VAL A 153 -1.03 20.71 -6.53
C VAL A 153 -2.47 20.24 -6.38
N GLU A 154 -3.39 21.19 -6.26
CA GLU A 154 -4.81 20.89 -6.25
C GLU A 154 -5.38 20.96 -7.66
N VAL A 155 -6.13 19.93 -8.04
CA VAL A 155 -6.83 19.84 -9.32
C VAL A 155 -8.30 19.62 -9.05
N SER A 156 -9.14 20.47 -9.63
CA SER A 156 -10.60 20.39 -9.54
C SER A 156 -11.21 20.59 -10.94
N GLY A 157 -12.50 20.40 -11.03
CA GLY A 157 -13.26 20.48 -12.29
C GLY A 157 -14.02 19.19 -12.51
N ARG A 158 -14.95 19.15 -13.45
CA ARG A 158 -15.77 17.98 -13.74
C ARG A 158 -15.05 16.99 -14.65
N ASP A 159 -14.62 17.44 -15.80
CA ASP A 159 -13.99 16.59 -16.82
C ASP A 159 -12.47 16.85 -16.81
N ILE A 160 -11.76 16.15 -15.95
CA ILE A 160 -10.32 16.33 -15.79
C ILE A 160 -9.59 15.48 -16.82
N LYS A 161 -8.82 16.12 -17.71
CA LYS A 161 -7.95 15.46 -18.67
C LYS A 161 -6.51 15.52 -18.20
N TRP A 162 -5.97 14.41 -17.74
CA TRP A 162 -4.65 14.34 -17.15
C TRP A 162 -3.51 14.78 -18.07
N PRO A 163 -3.54 14.54 -19.42
CA PRO A 163 -2.53 15.11 -20.31
C PRO A 163 -2.52 16.64 -20.34
N GLU A 164 -3.70 17.29 -20.27
CA GLU A 164 -3.82 18.76 -20.18
C GLU A 164 -3.28 19.27 -18.84
N VAL A 165 -3.60 18.56 -17.73
CA VAL A 165 -3.05 18.86 -16.40
C VAL A 165 -1.53 18.77 -16.43
N ALA A 166 -0.96 17.70 -16.99
CA ALA A 166 0.48 17.53 -17.10
C ALA A 166 1.14 18.69 -17.87
N GLY A 167 0.58 19.07 -19.02
CA GLY A 167 1.07 20.21 -19.82
C GLY A 167 1.04 21.52 -19.05
N ARG A 168 -0.01 21.79 -18.28
CA ARG A 168 -0.19 22.99 -17.43
C ARG A 168 0.93 23.15 -16.40
N TYR A 169 1.49 22.04 -15.92
CA TYR A 169 2.59 22.02 -14.96
C TYR A 169 3.97 21.71 -15.56
N GLY A 170 4.10 21.84 -16.91
CA GLY A 170 5.38 21.71 -17.59
C GLY A 170 5.96 20.28 -17.63
N THR A 171 5.08 19.28 -17.54
CA THR A 171 5.46 17.86 -17.59
C THR A 171 4.62 17.11 -18.64
N ASN A 172 4.74 15.80 -18.69
CA ASN A 172 3.95 14.94 -19.55
C ASN A 172 3.14 13.91 -18.76
N TYR A 173 2.16 13.29 -19.39
CA TYR A 173 1.27 12.32 -18.76
C TYR A 173 2.03 11.14 -18.15
N LYS A 174 3.09 10.64 -18.79
CA LYS A 174 3.90 9.52 -18.25
C LYS A 174 4.48 9.87 -16.90
N MET A 175 5.06 11.05 -16.74
CA MET A 175 5.65 11.49 -15.48
C MET A 175 4.57 11.77 -14.42
N LEU A 176 3.45 12.37 -14.84
CA LEU A 176 2.32 12.60 -13.95
C LEU A 176 1.78 11.27 -13.41
N ARG A 177 1.60 10.28 -14.28
CA ARG A 177 1.11 8.93 -13.95
C ARG A 177 2.08 8.16 -13.05
N LEU A 178 3.40 8.32 -13.27
CA LEU A 178 4.44 7.71 -12.43
C LEU A 178 4.36 8.20 -10.98
N LEU A 179 4.13 9.51 -10.79
CA LEU A 179 4.00 10.11 -9.45
C LEU A 179 2.62 9.87 -8.83
N ASN A 180 1.61 9.54 -9.65
CA ASN A 180 0.23 9.34 -9.22
C ASN A 180 -0.32 8.02 -9.79
N PRO A 181 0.15 6.86 -9.32
CA PRO A 181 -0.25 5.57 -9.88
C PRO A 181 -1.74 5.24 -9.70
N TRP A 182 -2.44 5.98 -8.86
CA TRP A 182 -3.89 5.89 -8.68
C TRP A 182 -4.73 6.44 -9.84
N MET A 183 -4.13 7.18 -10.79
CA MET A 183 -4.77 7.58 -12.04
C MET A 183 -4.81 6.37 -12.98
N ARG A 184 -5.99 5.84 -13.32
CA ARG A 184 -6.13 4.60 -14.11
C ARG A 184 -6.61 4.83 -15.53
N ASP A 185 -6.99 6.07 -15.88
CA ASP A 185 -7.44 6.48 -17.21
C ASP A 185 -6.79 7.83 -17.58
N TYR A 186 -6.92 8.26 -18.82
CA TYR A 186 -6.48 9.59 -19.30
C TYR A 186 -7.41 10.72 -18.87
N VAL A 187 -8.63 10.38 -18.48
CA VAL A 187 -9.67 11.31 -18.05
C VAL A 187 -10.27 10.88 -16.72
N TYR A 188 -10.82 11.83 -15.99
CA TYR A 188 -11.59 11.57 -14.80
C TYR A 188 -12.87 12.41 -14.80
N ASP A 189 -14.03 11.75 -14.87
CA ASP A 189 -15.34 12.38 -14.69
C ASP A 189 -15.61 12.59 -13.20
N ASN A 190 -15.20 13.74 -12.71
CA ASN A 190 -15.28 14.14 -11.29
C ASN A 190 -16.69 14.63 -10.94
N LYS A 191 -17.69 13.76 -11.02
CA LYS A 191 -19.10 14.10 -10.74
C LYS A 191 -19.34 14.63 -9.32
N GLU A 192 -18.51 14.16 -8.39
CA GLU A 192 -18.62 14.52 -6.97
C GLU A 192 -17.95 15.87 -6.65
N GLY A 193 -17.26 16.50 -7.61
CA GLY A 193 -16.58 17.78 -7.41
C GLY A 193 -15.40 17.68 -6.43
N ARG A 194 -14.74 16.53 -6.33
CA ARG A 194 -13.59 16.31 -5.44
C ARG A 194 -12.44 17.25 -5.83
N ILE A 195 -11.75 17.79 -4.83
CA ILE A 195 -10.45 18.42 -4.99
C ILE A 195 -9.39 17.35 -4.85
N LEU A 196 -8.65 17.12 -5.91
CA LEU A 196 -7.64 16.06 -5.97
C LEU A 196 -6.26 16.65 -5.72
N LYS A 197 -5.53 16.04 -4.78
CA LYS A 197 -4.11 16.34 -4.56
C LYS A 197 -3.29 15.53 -5.55
N VAL A 198 -2.59 16.23 -6.44
CA VAL A 198 -1.83 15.63 -7.55
C VAL A 198 -0.36 15.98 -7.37
N LYS A 199 0.49 14.97 -7.39
CA LYS A 199 1.94 15.14 -7.39
C LYS A 199 2.42 15.49 -8.79
N VAL A 200 3.15 16.59 -8.92
CA VAL A 200 3.80 16.99 -10.16
C VAL A 200 5.31 17.09 -9.93
N PRO A 201 6.16 16.85 -10.96
CA PRO A 201 7.60 16.89 -10.79
C PRO A 201 8.08 18.20 -10.15
N GLY A 202 9.06 18.11 -9.26
CA GLY A 202 9.78 19.22 -8.70
C GLY A 202 10.77 19.81 -9.72
N ARG A 203 11.51 20.84 -9.31
CA ARG A 203 12.45 21.52 -10.22
C ARG A 203 13.62 20.65 -10.66
N ASN A 204 14.07 19.74 -9.78
CA ASN A 204 15.25 18.90 -10.01
C ASN A 204 14.93 17.45 -10.36
N PHE A 205 13.66 17.13 -10.60
CA PHE A 205 13.17 15.76 -10.81
C PHE A 205 13.94 14.95 -11.88
N ARG A 206 14.66 15.62 -12.79
CA ARG A 206 15.51 15.00 -13.81
C ARG A 206 17.00 15.33 -13.66
N ALA A 207 17.38 16.15 -12.69
CA ALA A 207 18.76 16.56 -12.49
C ALA A 207 19.60 15.56 -11.69
N ALA A 208 18.94 14.63 -10.98
CA ALA A 208 19.61 13.54 -10.26
C ALA A 208 19.79 12.33 -11.22
N ARG A 209 20.75 12.44 -12.12
CA ARG A 209 21.35 11.33 -12.86
C ARG A 209 22.86 11.50 -12.86
#